data_038027bacdb91c8f733469fffc40db52
#
_entry.id   038027bacdb91c8f733469fffc40db52
#
_cell.length_a   1.000
_cell.length_b   1.000
_cell.length_c   1.000
_cell.angle_alpha   90.00
_cell.angle_beta   90.00
_cell.angle_gamma   90.00
#
_symmetry.space_group_name_H-M   'P 1'
#
loop_
_entity.id
_entity.type
_entity.pdbx_description
1 polymer ?
#
loop_
_entity_poly.entity_id
_entity_poly.type
_entity_poly.pdbx_seq_one_letter_code
_entity_poly.pdbx_strand_id
1 'polypeptide(L)'
;MKRLLRLTALALGLTLLLSACGHKNTEPERKDAATQTVPVEGITGLTLCDGDVTLRFEKDEEGSWIWLDNPAFPLAQDAMDELLALPAALDGGETVTDGQELSVYGLETPAKYITVTVDGEDATYYVGEETTDGRWYVLTPDGRVLYASAESKALLSRSI
;
A
#
# COMPACT_ATOMS: atom_id res chain seq x y z
N MET A 1 67.92 35.26 -11.52
CA MET A 1 67.69 36.74 -11.76
C MET A 1 66.26 37.02 -11.39
N LYS A 2 66.05 37.81 -10.37
CA LYS A 2 65.07 38.88 -10.23
C LYS A 2 63.58 38.41 -10.20
N ARG A 3 62.93 38.40 -8.98
CA ARG A 3 62.16 39.55 -8.44
C ARG A 3 60.79 39.65 -9.12
N LEU A 4 59.66 39.76 -8.51
CA LEU A 4 59.10 40.47 -7.34
C LEU A 4 57.67 39.93 -7.15
N LEU A 5 57.15 39.56 -5.99
CA LEU A 5 56.56 40.39 -4.92
C LEU A 5 55.38 41.26 -5.33
N ARG A 6 54.22 40.95 -4.78
CA ARG A 6 53.26 41.87 -4.12
C ARG A 6 51.91 41.17 -4.05
N LEU A 7 51.44 40.74 -2.89
CA LEU A 7 50.75 41.46 -1.80
C LEU A 7 49.49 42.18 -2.26
N THR A 8 48.40 41.73 -1.74
CA THR A 8 47.27 42.38 -1.03
C THR A 8 46.00 41.66 -1.39
N ALA A 9 44.97 41.41 -0.61
CA ALA A 9 44.57 41.95 0.67
C ALA A 9 43.54 40.99 1.30
N LEU A 10 43.60 40.91 2.54
CA LEU A 10 42.66 40.51 3.56
C LEU A 10 41.24 41.06 3.27
N ALA A 11 40.23 40.17 3.23
CA ALA A 11 38.86 40.56 3.54
C ALA A 11 38.22 39.47 4.42
N LEU A 12 38.23 39.77 5.69
CA LEU A 12 37.50 39.06 6.75
C LEU A 12 36.02 39.24 6.49
N GLY A 13 35.36 38.14 6.10
CA GLY A 13 33.89 38.05 6.04
C GLY A 13 33.41 37.04 7.07
N LEU A 14 33.29 37.50 8.32
CA LEU A 14 32.63 36.76 9.40
C LEU A 14 31.13 36.69 9.12
N THR A 15 30.66 35.63 8.49
CA THR A 15 29.23 35.35 8.39
C THR A 15 28.85 34.34 9.47
N LEU A 16 28.08 34.85 10.42
CA LEU A 16 27.39 34.13 11.49
C LEU A 16 26.56 32.96 10.91
N LEU A 17 26.97 31.75 11.26
CA LEU A 17 26.12 30.57 11.12
C LEU A 17 25.04 30.63 12.20
N LEU A 18 23.89 31.20 11.86
CA LEU A 18 22.65 30.97 12.60
C LEU A 18 22.20 29.53 12.32
N SER A 19 22.56 28.65 13.23
CA SER A 19 21.94 27.32 13.33
C SER A 19 20.48 27.48 13.72
N ALA A 20 19.63 27.68 12.75
CA ALA A 20 18.19 27.46 12.92
C ALA A 20 17.95 25.94 12.85
N CYS A 21 17.89 25.28 14.01
CA CYS A 21 17.23 24.00 14.16
C CYS A 21 15.73 24.21 13.91
N GLY A 22 15.36 24.30 12.64
CA GLY A 22 13.98 24.12 12.20
C GLY A 22 13.71 22.62 12.13
N HIS A 23 12.94 22.11 13.06
CA HIS A 23 12.26 20.84 12.92
C HIS A 23 11.37 20.98 11.68
N LYS A 24 11.87 20.56 10.53
CA LYS A 24 11.02 20.30 9.38
C LYS A 24 10.29 18.99 9.68
N ASN A 25 9.06 19.11 10.15
CA ASN A 25 8.07 18.10 9.90
C ASN A 25 8.06 17.91 8.38
N THR A 26 8.71 16.87 7.92
CA THR A 26 8.55 16.39 6.56
C THR A 26 7.22 15.68 6.54
N GLU A 27 6.16 16.46 6.36
CA GLU A 27 4.90 15.95 5.86
C GLU A 27 5.23 15.18 4.58
N PRO A 28 4.89 13.89 4.46
CA PRO A 28 5.14 13.17 3.23
C PRO A 28 4.36 13.88 2.14
N GLU A 29 5.10 14.47 1.21
CA GLU A 29 4.57 15.07 0.00
C GLU A 29 3.68 14.02 -0.65
N ARG A 30 2.35 14.21 -0.56
CA ARG A 30 1.35 13.37 -1.20
C ARG A 30 1.54 13.57 -2.70
N LYS A 31 2.38 12.72 -3.32
CA LYS A 31 2.43 12.59 -4.77
C LYS A 31 0.99 12.32 -5.20
N ASP A 32 0.49 13.07 -6.16
CA ASP A 32 -0.71 12.73 -6.90
C ASP A 32 -0.50 11.33 -7.50
N ALA A 33 -0.84 10.32 -6.72
CA ALA A 33 -0.74 8.94 -7.14
C ALA A 33 -1.84 8.73 -8.17
N ALA A 34 -1.45 8.62 -9.43
CA ALA A 34 -2.32 8.07 -10.45
C ALA A 34 -2.86 6.75 -9.89
N THR A 35 -4.18 6.59 -9.87
CA THR A 35 -4.86 5.37 -9.44
C THR A 35 -4.22 4.20 -10.19
N GLN A 36 -3.33 3.46 -9.53
CA GLN A 36 -2.72 2.26 -10.08
C GLN A 36 -3.66 1.10 -9.75
N THR A 37 -4.59 0.83 -10.64
CA THR A 37 -5.38 -0.40 -10.57
C THR A 37 -4.45 -1.56 -10.84
N VAL A 38 -4.38 -2.52 -9.92
CA VAL A 38 -3.57 -3.73 -10.08
C VAL A 38 -4.17 -4.60 -11.19
N PRO A 39 -3.44 -4.86 -12.29
CA PRO A 39 -3.96 -5.68 -13.38
C PRO A 39 -4.03 -7.15 -12.95
N VAL A 40 -5.19 -7.78 -13.13
CA VAL A 40 -5.44 -9.18 -12.74
C VAL A 40 -4.47 -10.14 -13.43
N GLU A 41 -4.11 -9.89 -14.69
CA GLU A 41 -3.27 -10.77 -15.50
C GLU A 41 -1.83 -10.89 -14.99
N GLY A 42 -1.33 -9.89 -14.26
CA GLY A 42 0.04 -9.88 -13.71
C GLY A 42 0.17 -10.51 -12.32
N ILE A 43 -0.93 -10.89 -11.68
CA ILE A 43 -0.89 -11.40 -10.32
C ILE A 43 -0.31 -12.82 -10.30
N THR A 44 0.75 -13.01 -9.51
CA THR A 44 1.44 -14.29 -9.33
C THR A 44 1.32 -14.82 -7.90
N GLY A 45 0.96 -13.98 -6.94
CA GLY A 45 0.77 -14.35 -5.54
C GLY A 45 -0.44 -13.65 -4.93
N LEU A 46 -1.11 -14.31 -3.99
CA LEU A 46 -2.24 -13.76 -3.21
C LEU A 46 -2.12 -14.21 -1.76
N THR A 47 -2.16 -13.28 -0.83
CA THR A 47 -2.25 -13.54 0.60
C THR A 47 -3.52 -12.89 1.15
N LEU A 48 -4.30 -13.68 1.86
CA LEU A 48 -5.50 -13.22 2.58
C LEU A 48 -5.24 -13.40 4.07
N CYS A 49 -5.43 -12.35 4.86
CA CYS A 49 -5.29 -12.41 6.31
C CYS A 49 -6.54 -11.87 7.01
N ASP A 50 -7.05 -12.64 7.97
CA ASP A 50 -8.10 -12.23 8.90
C ASP A 50 -7.64 -12.53 10.32
N GLY A 51 -6.87 -11.63 10.90
CA GLY A 51 -6.32 -11.76 12.25
C GLY A 51 -5.46 -13.00 12.43
N ASP A 52 -6.08 -14.08 12.91
CA ASP A 52 -5.39 -15.32 13.26
C ASP A 52 -5.18 -16.27 12.06
N VAL A 53 -5.90 -16.06 10.97
CA VAL A 53 -5.85 -16.94 9.79
C VAL A 53 -5.17 -16.22 8.64
N THR A 54 -4.17 -16.89 8.06
CA THR A 54 -3.51 -16.41 6.83
C THR A 54 -3.53 -17.52 5.79
N LEU A 55 -4.06 -17.23 4.62
CA LEU A 55 -4.06 -18.10 3.45
C LEU A 55 -3.12 -17.52 2.40
N ARG A 56 -2.22 -18.34 1.87
CA ARG A 56 -1.22 -17.94 0.88
C ARG A 56 -1.32 -18.81 -0.36
N PHE A 57 -1.47 -18.14 -1.50
CA PHE A 57 -1.59 -18.79 -2.80
C PHE A 57 -0.54 -18.24 -3.75
N GLU A 58 0.01 -19.10 -4.58
CA GLU A 58 0.94 -18.71 -5.65
C GLU A 58 0.63 -19.52 -6.92
N LYS A 59 1.12 -19.04 -8.06
CA LYS A 59 1.11 -19.81 -9.30
C LYS A 59 2.34 -20.75 -9.33
N ASP A 60 2.09 -22.01 -9.68
CA ASP A 60 3.15 -22.98 -9.95
C ASP A 60 3.80 -22.72 -11.33
N GLU A 61 4.76 -23.59 -11.71
CA GLU A 61 5.48 -23.50 -12.99
C GLU A 61 4.56 -23.68 -14.21
N GLU A 62 3.42 -24.35 -14.04
CA GLU A 62 2.39 -24.54 -15.06
C GLU A 62 1.40 -23.37 -15.13
N GLY A 63 1.48 -22.41 -14.17
CA GLY A 63 0.60 -21.25 -14.06
C GLY A 63 -0.71 -21.52 -13.33
N SER A 64 -0.84 -22.68 -12.68
CA SER A 64 -1.99 -23.03 -11.85
C SER A 64 -1.82 -22.51 -10.43
N TRP A 65 -2.92 -22.07 -9.82
CA TRP A 65 -2.89 -21.64 -8.43
C TRP A 65 -2.75 -22.82 -7.48
N ILE A 66 -1.85 -22.71 -6.52
CA ILE A 66 -1.64 -23.65 -5.42
C ILE A 66 -1.76 -22.93 -4.08
N TRP A 67 -2.26 -23.64 -3.07
CA TRP A 67 -2.24 -23.18 -1.69
C TRP A 67 -0.90 -23.58 -1.05
N LEU A 68 -0.09 -22.61 -0.66
CA LEU A 68 1.27 -22.83 -0.20
C LEU A 68 1.36 -23.70 1.05
N ASP A 69 0.42 -23.57 1.99
CA ASP A 69 0.44 -24.37 3.21
C ASP A 69 -0.05 -25.81 2.99
N ASN A 70 -0.70 -26.10 1.85
CA ASN A 70 -1.08 -27.44 1.43
C ASN A 70 -1.14 -27.57 -0.11
N PRO A 71 0.02 -27.69 -0.78
CA PRO A 71 0.09 -27.70 -2.25
C PRO A 71 -0.66 -28.87 -2.92
N ALA A 72 -0.95 -29.94 -2.17
CA ALA A 72 -1.74 -31.05 -2.68
C ALA A 72 -3.25 -30.83 -2.60
N PHE A 73 -3.70 -29.73 -1.99
CA PHE A 73 -5.13 -29.41 -1.93
C PHE A 73 -5.64 -28.97 -3.31
N PRO A 74 -6.71 -29.62 -3.83
CA PRO A 74 -7.23 -29.28 -5.14
C PRO A 74 -7.99 -27.96 -5.10
N LEU A 75 -7.36 -26.88 -5.56
CA LEU A 75 -8.00 -25.57 -5.68
C LEU A 75 -8.92 -25.52 -6.91
N ALA A 76 -10.12 -24.95 -6.74
CA ALA A 76 -10.97 -24.56 -7.85
C ALA A 76 -10.37 -23.31 -8.50
N GLN A 77 -9.85 -23.43 -9.71
CA GLN A 77 -9.18 -22.34 -10.41
C GLN A 77 -10.13 -21.17 -10.73
N ASP A 78 -11.38 -21.47 -11.03
CA ASP A 78 -12.46 -20.49 -11.25
C ASP A 78 -12.79 -19.68 -9.97
N ALA A 79 -12.71 -20.30 -8.80
CA ALA A 79 -12.87 -19.60 -7.53
C ALA A 79 -11.69 -18.64 -7.26
N MET A 80 -10.47 -18.98 -7.70
CA MET A 80 -9.32 -18.10 -7.63
C MET A 80 -9.53 -16.86 -8.51
N ASP A 81 -10.12 -17.00 -9.71
CA ASP A 81 -10.40 -15.87 -10.58
C ASP A 81 -11.36 -14.85 -9.93
N GLU A 82 -12.34 -15.32 -9.14
CA GLU A 82 -13.21 -14.44 -8.36
C GLU A 82 -12.42 -13.67 -7.27
N LEU A 83 -11.49 -14.33 -6.57
CA LEU A 83 -10.66 -13.69 -5.55
C LEU A 83 -9.70 -12.67 -6.15
N LEU A 84 -9.18 -12.92 -7.34
CA LEU A 84 -8.26 -12.02 -8.05
C LEU A 84 -8.94 -10.74 -8.55
N ALA A 85 -10.26 -10.71 -8.63
CA ALA A 85 -11.01 -9.49 -8.93
C ALA A 85 -11.07 -8.51 -7.75
N LEU A 86 -10.74 -8.98 -6.52
CA LEU A 86 -10.87 -8.20 -5.29
C LEU A 86 -10.03 -6.92 -5.27
N PRO A 87 -8.74 -6.89 -5.66
CA PRO A 87 -7.96 -5.65 -5.70
C PRO A 87 -8.60 -4.56 -6.56
N ALA A 88 -9.07 -4.92 -7.76
CA ALA A 88 -9.72 -3.97 -8.66
C ALA A 88 -11.06 -3.46 -8.09
N ALA A 89 -11.83 -4.33 -7.42
CA ALA A 89 -13.07 -3.97 -6.75
C ALA A 89 -12.80 -3.03 -5.55
N LEU A 90 -11.70 -3.22 -4.84
CA LEU A 90 -11.28 -2.34 -3.74
C LEU A 90 -10.86 -0.97 -4.26
N ASP A 91 -10.06 -0.90 -5.33
CA ASP A 91 -9.63 0.36 -5.94
C ASP A 91 -10.79 1.20 -6.50
N GLY A 92 -11.89 0.56 -6.86
CA GLY A 92 -13.13 1.20 -7.32
C GLY A 92 -13.96 1.85 -6.23
N GLY A 93 -13.53 1.81 -4.97
CA GLY A 93 -14.24 2.40 -3.84
C GLY A 93 -14.28 3.93 -3.86
N GLU A 94 -15.26 4.51 -3.17
CA GLU A 94 -15.37 5.96 -2.96
C GLU A 94 -14.28 6.45 -2.00
N THR A 95 -13.55 7.51 -2.35
CA THR A 95 -12.49 8.06 -1.49
C THR A 95 -13.07 8.75 -0.24
N VAL A 96 -12.51 8.41 0.92
CA VAL A 96 -12.78 9.12 2.18
C VAL A 96 -12.02 10.44 2.18
N THR A 97 -12.73 11.56 2.37
CA THR A 97 -12.16 12.91 2.24
C THR A 97 -12.24 13.75 3.52
N ASP A 98 -12.64 13.17 4.63
CA ASP A 98 -12.82 13.88 5.91
C ASP A 98 -11.50 14.16 6.65
N GLY A 99 -10.36 13.56 6.20
CA GLY A 99 -9.02 13.87 6.68
C GLY A 99 -8.74 13.43 8.12
N GLN A 100 -9.48 12.44 8.63
CA GLN A 100 -9.24 11.89 9.97
C GLN A 100 -7.96 11.03 10.01
N GLU A 101 -7.47 10.74 11.22
CA GLU A 101 -6.35 9.83 11.46
C GLU A 101 -6.75 8.37 11.14
N LEU A 102 -5.78 7.54 10.73
CA LEU A 102 -6.03 6.13 10.39
C LEU A 102 -6.66 5.32 11.52
N SER A 103 -6.41 5.69 12.78
CA SER A 103 -7.01 5.08 13.96
C SER A 103 -8.54 5.18 13.99
N VAL A 104 -9.11 6.27 13.44
CA VAL A 104 -10.56 6.49 13.36
C VAL A 104 -11.24 5.50 12.42
N TYR A 105 -10.50 5.01 11.43
CA TYR A 105 -10.96 4.03 10.45
C TYR A 105 -10.62 2.58 10.81
N GLY A 106 -9.95 2.34 11.96
CA GLY A 106 -9.41 1.03 12.31
C GLY A 106 -8.23 0.58 11.44
N LEU A 107 -7.51 1.55 10.83
CA LEU A 107 -6.42 1.31 9.87
C LEU A 107 -5.03 1.60 10.43
N GLU A 108 -4.89 1.93 11.72
CA GLU A 108 -3.60 2.12 12.36
C GLU A 108 -2.89 0.77 12.61
N THR A 109 -3.64 -0.24 13.06
CA THR A 109 -3.16 -1.62 13.29
C THR A 109 -4.19 -2.63 12.79
N PRO A 110 -4.42 -2.68 11.47
CA PRO A 110 -5.47 -3.52 10.91
C PRO A 110 -5.12 -5.00 11.04
N ALA A 111 -6.08 -5.81 11.49
CA ALA A 111 -5.93 -7.26 11.60
C ALA A 111 -6.22 -7.98 10.27
N LYS A 112 -6.92 -7.31 9.35
CA LYS A 112 -7.33 -7.86 8.06
C LYS A 112 -6.58 -7.18 6.94
N TYR A 113 -6.00 -7.97 6.04
CA TYR A 113 -5.35 -7.44 4.85
C TYR A 113 -5.34 -8.43 3.69
N ILE A 114 -5.17 -7.88 2.51
CA ILE A 114 -5.01 -8.64 1.26
C ILE A 114 -3.74 -8.14 0.60
N THR A 115 -2.82 -9.05 0.30
CA THR A 115 -1.62 -8.73 -0.46
C THR A 115 -1.66 -9.47 -1.78
N VAL A 116 -1.45 -8.76 -2.87
CA VAL A 116 -1.22 -9.34 -4.20
C VAL A 116 0.20 -9.10 -4.63
N THR A 117 0.84 -10.10 -5.22
CA THR A 117 2.18 -10.00 -5.79
C THR A 117 2.06 -9.89 -7.30
N VAL A 118 2.57 -8.79 -7.87
CA VAL A 118 2.59 -8.51 -9.30
C VAL A 118 4.04 -8.23 -9.72
N ASP A 119 4.56 -8.97 -10.68
CA ASP A 119 5.95 -8.83 -11.14
C ASP A 119 7.01 -8.87 -10.02
N GLY A 120 6.70 -9.61 -8.93
CA GLY A 120 7.58 -9.74 -7.76
C GLY A 120 7.47 -8.58 -6.75
N GLU A 121 6.56 -7.63 -6.95
CA GLU A 121 6.27 -6.54 -6.02
C GLU A 121 4.93 -6.76 -5.32
N ASP A 122 4.89 -6.53 -4.01
CA ASP A 122 3.69 -6.71 -3.18
C ASP A 122 2.88 -5.40 -3.09
N ALA A 123 1.58 -5.53 -3.34
CA ALA A 123 0.59 -4.48 -3.13
C ALA A 123 -0.40 -4.91 -2.06
N THR A 124 -0.42 -4.22 -0.91
CA THR A 124 -1.24 -4.59 0.24
C THR A 124 -2.39 -3.62 0.46
N TYR A 125 -3.58 -4.17 0.58
CA TYR A 125 -4.82 -3.49 0.96
C TYR A 125 -5.15 -3.86 2.40
N TYR A 126 -5.29 -2.89 3.29
CA TYR A 126 -5.69 -3.12 4.66
C TYR A 126 -7.18 -2.84 4.83
N VAL A 127 -7.87 -3.70 5.55
CA VAL A 127 -9.30 -3.57 5.83
C VAL A 127 -9.49 -3.12 7.27
N GLY A 128 -10.12 -1.98 7.45
CA GLY A 128 -10.41 -1.36 8.72
C GLY A 128 -11.78 -1.71 9.27
N GLU A 129 -12.33 -0.80 10.07
CA GLU A 129 -13.63 -0.99 10.71
C GLU A 129 -14.80 -0.84 9.74
N GLU A 130 -15.94 -1.40 10.14
CA GLU A 130 -17.21 -1.23 9.44
C GLU A 130 -17.87 0.09 9.84
N THR A 131 -18.35 0.82 8.87
CA THR A 131 -19.11 2.05 9.08
C THR A 131 -20.53 1.75 9.57
N THR A 132 -21.23 2.76 10.09
CA THR A 132 -22.63 2.62 10.56
C THR A 132 -23.63 2.26 9.45
N ASP A 133 -23.27 2.54 8.18
CA ASP A 133 -24.06 2.16 7.00
C ASP A 133 -23.61 0.82 6.39
N GLY A 134 -22.70 0.11 7.06
CA GLY A 134 -22.30 -1.24 6.71
C GLY A 134 -21.24 -1.32 5.60
N ARG A 135 -20.55 -0.23 5.27
CA ARG A 135 -19.36 -0.24 4.40
C ARG A 135 -18.12 -0.51 5.25
N TRP A 136 -17.04 -0.93 4.65
CA TRP A 136 -15.75 -1.03 5.31
C TRP A 136 -14.79 0.05 4.83
N TYR A 137 -13.92 0.50 5.71
CA TYR A 137 -12.78 1.31 5.33
C TYR A 137 -11.67 0.43 4.76
N VAL A 138 -11.00 0.91 3.72
CA VAL A 138 -9.87 0.22 3.09
C VAL A 138 -8.75 1.21 2.87
N LEU A 139 -7.53 0.86 3.29
CA LEU A 139 -6.31 1.58 2.94
C LEU A 139 -5.66 0.89 1.74
N THR A 140 -5.52 1.60 0.65
CA THR A 140 -4.90 1.10 -0.59
C THR A 140 -3.37 1.18 -0.54
N PRO A 141 -2.65 0.45 -1.41
CA PRO A 141 -1.19 0.47 -1.48
C PRO A 141 -0.61 1.86 -1.74
N ASP A 142 -1.34 2.72 -2.44
CA ASP A 142 -0.96 4.11 -2.71
C ASP A 142 -1.34 5.10 -1.59
N GLY A 143 -1.85 4.61 -0.45
CA GLY A 143 -2.13 5.39 0.76
C GLY A 143 -3.47 6.12 0.77
N ARG A 144 -4.38 5.82 -0.15
CA ARG A 144 -5.75 6.36 -0.09
C ARG A 144 -6.60 5.56 0.89
N VAL A 145 -7.50 6.24 1.59
CA VAL A 145 -8.56 5.58 2.35
C VAL A 145 -9.85 5.61 1.51
N LEU A 146 -10.44 4.45 1.30
CA LEU A 146 -11.65 4.27 0.50
C LEU A 146 -12.76 3.63 1.35
N TYR A 147 -14.01 3.84 0.93
CA TYR A 147 -15.12 2.99 1.35
C TYR A 147 -15.21 1.80 0.40
N ALA A 148 -15.16 0.58 0.95
CA ALA A 148 -15.38 -0.62 0.16
C ALA A 148 -16.78 -0.57 -0.50
N SER A 149 -16.85 -0.87 -1.80
CA SER A 149 -18.11 -0.99 -2.53
C SER A 149 -18.92 -2.19 -2.04
N ALA A 150 -20.19 -2.25 -2.40
CA ALA A 150 -21.02 -3.43 -2.08
C ALA A 150 -20.46 -4.72 -2.72
N GLU A 151 -19.84 -4.61 -3.89
CA GLU A 151 -19.18 -5.72 -4.58
C GLU A 151 -17.93 -6.18 -3.83
N SER A 152 -17.01 -5.26 -3.50
CA SER A 152 -15.80 -5.59 -2.73
C SER A 152 -16.13 -6.13 -1.34
N LYS A 153 -17.17 -5.60 -0.67
CA LYS A 153 -17.66 -6.16 0.60
C LYS A 153 -18.13 -7.60 0.44
N ALA A 154 -18.88 -7.91 -0.62
CA ALA A 154 -19.35 -9.27 -0.87
C ALA A 154 -18.20 -10.26 -1.12
N LEU A 155 -17.16 -9.83 -1.85
CA LEU A 155 -15.96 -10.63 -2.08
C LEU A 155 -15.13 -10.79 -0.79
N LEU A 156 -14.91 -9.73 -0.03
CA LEU A 156 -14.23 -9.77 1.27
C LEU A 156 -14.92 -10.71 2.25
N SER A 157 -16.25 -10.69 2.32
CA SER A 157 -17.01 -11.54 3.25
C SER A 157 -16.95 -13.04 2.90
N ARG A 158 -16.46 -13.40 1.70
CA ARG A 158 -16.25 -14.80 1.29
C ARG A 158 -14.82 -15.25 1.47
N SER A 159 -13.86 -14.32 1.48
CA SER A 159 -12.42 -14.59 1.44
C SER A 159 -11.75 -14.53 2.80
N ILE A 160 -12.34 -13.80 3.76
CA ILE A 160 -11.79 -13.62 5.12
C ILE A 160 -12.86 -13.77 6.19
#